data_055811662cf184dc68bf8723f3c5c369
#
_entry.id   055811662cf184dc68bf8723f3c5c369
#
_cell.length_a   1.000
_cell.length_b   1.000
_cell.length_c   1.000
_cell.angle_alpha   90.00
_cell.angle_beta   90.00
_cell.angle_gamma   90.00
#
_symmetry.space_group_name_H-M   'P 1'
#
loop_
_entity.id
_entity.type
_entity.pdbx_description
1 polymer ?
#
loop_
_entity_poly.entity_id
_entity_poly.type
_entity_poly.pdbx_seq_one_letter_code
_entity_poly.pdbx_strand_id
1 'polypeptide(L)'
;MSSKMPAGISMISALAVTACLITACGGSESTSSPWCPKVLGHEVSCGTLARPVVADRPELGELGVRYALVRHSRRDVPVAGTIAPNPGGPGGPIVEQAESAVKLAEPLLDDHDLLLIDPRGTGLSSPLDCGLGTEAVELDTRARQREVVEQCGERLGPHAAGYTSAATADDFDAVRDRLGIPKLVLYGLSYGTYLMPIYAQRHPGTVQSIVLSGAYPIDFDPLSRPSAQAVSLSLHRICDRSKQCDGDTAVADLAATMDRLRTNPLTLDSLLLTESKLSSLVFESASGGIGWDPAALTPLGTLPAALHKAVRGDDSALAEFVKATVPSGGGDAALGMAVVCNDYAKAWSPDLPIAQRDSAYRQALSATAPGEFGAFSAAGFDGGLSDGGDICMQWPSSGSAQPHSNGMPDVPVLVLSGDLDANTPDTNGRLAAAQFRRATFVSVPNTGHVPGPEPSGCVLGVIARFVRTTSADDLACLDRIPPIAVTAVTN
;
A
#
# COMPACT_ATOMS: atom_id res chain seq x y z
N MET A 1 -22.54 23.56 -95.07
CA MET A 1 -21.64 22.54 -95.61
C MET A 1 -21.15 21.75 -94.38
N SER A 2 -21.81 20.60 -94.18
CA SER A 2 -21.25 19.24 -94.33
C SER A 2 -19.95 19.06 -93.48
N SER A 3 -19.77 18.16 -92.61
CA SER A 3 -20.26 16.76 -92.54
C SER A 3 -19.70 16.04 -91.28
N LYS A 4 -20.49 15.14 -90.80
CA LYS A 4 -20.10 13.82 -90.26
C LYS A 4 -19.54 13.63 -88.83
N MET A 5 -20.39 13.03 -88.05
CA MET A 5 -20.04 12.08 -86.96
C MET A 5 -19.25 10.85 -87.47
N PRO A 6 -18.56 10.14 -86.60
CA PRO A 6 -19.19 8.90 -86.07
C PRO A 6 -18.87 8.59 -84.58
N ALA A 7 -19.86 8.02 -83.97
CA ALA A 7 -19.91 6.74 -83.17
C ALA A 7 -18.80 6.52 -82.14
N GLY A 8 -19.05 6.57 -80.84
CA GLY A 8 -19.73 5.57 -79.99
C GLY A 8 -18.77 4.55 -79.38
N ILE A 9 -18.42 4.70 -78.09
CA ILE A 9 -18.04 3.57 -77.23
C ILE A 9 -18.55 3.89 -75.81
N SER A 10 -19.55 3.13 -75.36
CA SER A 10 -20.03 3.08 -73.96
C SER A 10 -18.96 2.44 -73.08
N MET A 11 -18.44 3.16 -72.11
CA MET A 11 -17.69 2.54 -70.97
C MET A 11 -18.57 2.54 -69.76
N ILE A 12 -18.95 1.34 -69.34
CA ILE A 12 -19.64 1.03 -68.07
C ILE A 12 -18.63 1.24 -66.98
N SER A 13 -18.81 2.28 -66.15
CA SER A 13 -18.04 2.47 -64.93
C SER A 13 -18.60 1.57 -63.83
N ALA A 14 -17.88 0.51 -63.48
CA ALA A 14 -18.12 -0.30 -62.31
C ALA A 14 -17.70 0.51 -61.06
N LEU A 15 -18.70 0.87 -60.23
CA LEU A 15 -18.43 1.38 -58.87
C LEU A 15 -17.92 0.22 -58.02
N ALA A 16 -16.66 0.22 -57.72
CA ALA A 16 -16.09 -0.60 -56.66
C ALA A 16 -16.44 -0.02 -55.28
N VAL A 17 -17.40 -0.63 -54.60
CA VAL A 17 -17.70 -0.37 -53.18
C VAL A 17 -16.54 -0.97 -52.37
N THR A 18 -15.61 -0.14 -51.92
CA THR A 18 -14.60 -0.55 -50.98
C THR A 18 -15.26 -0.64 -49.60
N ALA A 19 -15.56 -1.85 -49.17
CA ALA A 19 -15.95 -2.13 -47.79
C ALA A 19 -14.73 -1.85 -46.90
N CYS A 20 -14.72 -0.73 -46.15
CA CYS A 20 -13.85 -0.54 -45.03
C CYS A 20 -14.17 -1.57 -43.95
N LEU A 21 -13.43 -2.65 -43.91
CA LEU A 21 -13.32 -3.52 -42.72
C LEU A 21 -12.75 -2.68 -41.58
N ILE A 22 -13.59 -2.31 -40.64
CA ILE A 22 -13.18 -1.80 -39.34
C ILE A 22 -12.50 -2.97 -38.63
N THR A 23 -11.19 -3.08 -38.79
CA THR A 23 -10.37 -3.92 -37.93
C THR A 23 -10.37 -3.27 -36.58
N ALA A 24 -11.15 -3.82 -35.64
CA ALA A 24 -10.98 -3.55 -34.23
C ALA A 24 -9.49 -3.82 -33.91
N CYS A 25 -8.77 -2.77 -33.52
CA CYS A 25 -7.44 -2.90 -32.95
C CYS A 25 -7.55 -3.63 -31.61
N GLY A 26 -7.61 -4.94 -31.68
CA GLY A 26 -7.36 -5.82 -30.56
C GLY A 26 -5.87 -5.74 -30.25
N GLY A 27 -5.50 -5.11 -29.13
CA GLY A 27 -4.13 -5.19 -28.63
C GLY A 27 -3.76 -6.68 -28.50
N SER A 28 -2.73 -7.11 -29.22
CA SER A 28 -2.24 -8.48 -29.15
C SER A 28 -1.58 -8.71 -27.78
N GLU A 29 -2.05 -9.70 -27.03
CA GLU A 29 -1.29 -10.27 -25.92
C GLU A 29 0.03 -10.79 -26.48
N SER A 30 1.15 -10.18 -26.08
CA SER A 30 2.47 -10.54 -26.57
C SER A 30 3.28 -11.19 -25.45
N THR A 31 3.54 -12.49 -25.56
CA THR A 31 4.49 -13.22 -24.70
C THR A 31 5.96 -12.82 -24.96
N SER A 32 6.21 -11.93 -25.92
CA SER A 32 7.55 -11.58 -26.40
C SER A 32 8.03 -10.18 -25.98
N SER A 33 7.27 -9.42 -25.21
CA SER A 33 7.72 -8.11 -24.74
C SER A 33 8.91 -8.25 -23.78
N PRO A 34 10.00 -7.47 -23.94
CA PRO A 34 11.21 -7.61 -23.10
C PRO A 34 10.96 -7.43 -21.61
N TRP A 35 9.92 -6.67 -21.25
CA TRP A 35 9.51 -6.39 -19.87
C TRP A 35 8.60 -7.45 -19.26
N CYS A 36 8.07 -8.39 -20.06
CA CYS A 36 7.19 -9.44 -19.57
C CYS A 36 7.97 -10.40 -18.67
N PRO A 37 7.57 -10.60 -17.38
CA PRO A 37 8.32 -11.44 -16.48
C PRO A 37 8.29 -12.90 -16.90
N LYS A 38 9.38 -13.61 -16.60
CA LYS A 38 9.45 -15.06 -16.74
C LYS A 38 9.30 -15.69 -15.37
N VAL A 39 8.29 -16.53 -15.21
CA VAL A 39 8.03 -17.26 -13.97
C VAL A 39 8.21 -18.74 -14.21
N LEU A 40 9.10 -19.35 -13.44
CA LEU A 40 9.41 -20.78 -13.59
C LEU A 40 8.16 -21.65 -13.35
N GLY A 41 7.86 -22.54 -14.27
CA GLY A 41 6.71 -23.46 -14.16
C GLY A 41 5.37 -22.87 -14.59
N HIS A 42 5.32 -21.59 -14.97
CA HIS A 42 4.07 -20.92 -15.35
C HIS A 42 4.19 -20.27 -16.74
N GLU A 43 3.09 -20.30 -17.49
CA GLU A 43 2.95 -19.48 -18.68
C GLU A 43 2.54 -18.06 -18.27
N VAL A 44 3.18 -17.06 -18.88
CA VAL A 44 2.89 -15.66 -18.61
C VAL A 44 2.51 -14.96 -19.90
N SER A 45 1.39 -14.25 -19.89
CA SER A 45 0.98 -13.34 -20.96
C SER A 45 0.92 -11.91 -20.44
N CYS A 46 1.39 -10.95 -21.23
CA CYS A 46 1.52 -9.57 -20.82
C CYS A 46 0.83 -8.62 -21.80
N GLY A 47 0.37 -7.50 -21.29
CA GLY A 47 -0.27 -6.48 -22.11
C GLY A 47 -0.16 -5.08 -21.51
N THR A 48 -0.52 -4.11 -22.35
CA THR A 48 -0.66 -2.69 -21.96
C THR A 48 -2.04 -2.22 -22.36
N LEU A 49 -2.74 -1.57 -21.43
CA LEU A 49 -4.04 -0.96 -21.68
C LEU A 49 -3.94 0.55 -21.56
N ALA A 50 -4.34 1.28 -22.63
CA ALA A 50 -4.43 2.73 -22.58
C ALA A 50 -5.61 3.16 -21.70
N ARG A 51 -5.38 4.08 -20.79
CA ARG A 51 -6.38 4.62 -19.87
C ARG A 51 -6.29 6.15 -19.81
N PRO A 52 -7.40 6.88 -19.72
CA PRO A 52 -7.34 8.33 -19.55
C PRO A 52 -6.64 8.66 -18.22
N VAL A 53 -5.80 9.70 -18.21
CA VAL A 53 -5.19 10.19 -16.96
C VAL A 53 -6.29 10.61 -15.99
N VAL A 54 -7.25 11.43 -16.47
CA VAL A 54 -8.43 11.85 -15.70
C VAL A 54 -9.66 11.47 -16.49
N ALA A 55 -10.53 10.66 -15.94
CA ALA A 55 -11.61 9.98 -16.66
C ALA A 55 -12.58 10.95 -17.39
N ASP A 56 -12.90 12.09 -16.80
CA ASP A 56 -13.81 13.13 -17.30
C ASP A 56 -13.12 14.26 -18.05
N ARG A 57 -11.78 14.21 -18.21
CA ARG A 57 -10.96 15.20 -18.88
C ARG A 57 -10.01 14.56 -19.90
N PRO A 58 -10.52 14.08 -21.03
CA PRO A 58 -9.70 13.37 -22.03
C PRO A 58 -8.62 14.24 -22.67
N GLU A 59 -8.75 15.56 -22.63
CA GLU A 59 -7.72 16.51 -23.07
C GLU A 59 -6.42 16.43 -22.25
N LEU A 60 -6.44 15.84 -21.06
CA LEU A 60 -5.24 15.58 -20.25
C LEU A 60 -4.47 14.34 -20.70
N GLY A 61 -4.91 13.68 -21.77
CA GLY A 61 -4.20 12.57 -22.38
C GLY A 61 -4.44 11.21 -21.72
N GLU A 62 -3.64 10.24 -22.14
CA GLU A 62 -3.72 8.85 -21.72
C GLU A 62 -2.39 8.36 -21.13
N LEU A 63 -2.47 7.33 -20.30
CA LEU A 63 -1.35 6.58 -19.76
C LEU A 63 -1.49 5.09 -20.08
N GLY A 64 -0.38 4.36 -20.07
CA GLY A 64 -0.38 2.91 -20.28
C GLY A 64 -0.38 2.16 -18.95
N VAL A 65 -1.38 1.34 -18.71
CA VAL A 65 -1.43 0.42 -17.57
C VAL A 65 -0.90 -0.95 -18.03
N ARG A 66 0.19 -1.42 -17.42
CA ARG A 66 0.82 -2.71 -17.75
C ARG A 66 0.40 -3.79 -16.78
N TYR A 67 0.22 -4.98 -17.34
CA TYR A 67 -0.20 -6.15 -16.59
C TYR A 67 0.47 -7.42 -17.11
N ALA A 68 0.56 -8.43 -16.22
CA ALA A 68 0.97 -9.77 -16.53
C ALA A 68 -0.02 -10.77 -15.93
N LEU A 69 -0.47 -11.72 -16.73
CA LEU A 69 -1.31 -12.82 -16.29
C LEU A 69 -0.45 -14.10 -16.23
N VAL A 70 -0.20 -14.57 -15.02
CA VAL A 70 0.50 -15.82 -14.71
C VAL A 70 -0.54 -16.91 -14.59
N ARG A 71 -0.47 -17.92 -15.47
CA ARG A 71 -1.43 -19.01 -15.50
C ARG A 71 -1.11 -20.05 -14.42
N HIS A 72 -2.14 -20.66 -13.86
CA HIS A 72 -2.02 -21.78 -12.91
C HIS A 72 -1.21 -22.94 -13.52
N SER A 73 -0.58 -23.74 -12.66
CA SER A 73 0.37 -24.78 -13.11
C SER A 73 -0.34 -26.02 -13.68
N ARG A 74 -1.49 -26.42 -13.11
CA ARG A 74 -2.24 -27.62 -13.52
C ARG A 74 -3.16 -27.33 -14.69
N ARG A 75 -2.68 -27.59 -15.91
CA ARG A 75 -3.41 -27.34 -17.17
C ARG A 75 -4.56 -28.31 -17.43
N ASP A 76 -4.62 -29.38 -16.66
CA ASP A 76 -5.65 -30.42 -16.75
C ASP A 76 -6.95 -30.07 -15.99
N VAL A 77 -6.92 -28.99 -15.19
CA VAL A 77 -8.08 -28.53 -14.44
C VAL A 77 -8.55 -27.15 -14.94
N PRO A 78 -9.86 -26.86 -14.87
CA PRO A 78 -10.36 -25.51 -15.09
C PRO A 78 -9.82 -24.53 -14.05
N VAL A 79 -9.62 -23.26 -14.44
CA VAL A 79 -9.25 -22.19 -13.51
C VAL A 79 -10.36 -22.01 -12.46
N ALA A 80 -10.00 -22.08 -11.18
CA ALA A 80 -10.92 -21.90 -10.06
C ALA A 80 -11.20 -20.43 -9.73
N GLY A 81 -10.27 -19.55 -10.10
CA GLY A 81 -10.38 -18.10 -9.92
C GLY A 81 -9.13 -17.38 -10.40
N THR A 82 -9.18 -16.05 -10.42
CA THR A 82 -8.04 -15.20 -10.71
C THR A 82 -7.77 -14.28 -9.53
N ILE A 83 -6.56 -14.38 -8.97
CA ILE A 83 -6.11 -13.57 -7.85
C ILE A 83 -5.50 -12.28 -8.41
N ALA A 84 -5.95 -11.13 -7.92
CA ALA A 84 -5.37 -9.83 -8.24
C ALA A 84 -4.75 -9.22 -6.97
N PRO A 85 -3.44 -9.38 -6.77
CA PRO A 85 -2.75 -8.80 -5.62
C PRO A 85 -2.40 -7.34 -5.85
N ASN A 86 -2.37 -6.56 -4.76
CA ASN A 86 -1.72 -5.26 -4.71
C ASN A 86 -0.77 -5.22 -3.50
N PRO A 87 0.53 -4.96 -3.72
CA PRO A 87 1.56 -5.06 -2.67
C PRO A 87 1.52 -3.91 -1.66
N GLY A 88 0.77 -2.85 -1.94
CA GLY A 88 0.69 -1.69 -1.07
C GLY A 88 1.57 -0.52 -1.50
N GLY A 89 2.14 0.14 -0.57
CA GLY A 89 2.85 1.42 -0.66
C GLY A 89 2.04 2.53 0.01
N PRO A 90 1.29 3.39 -0.72
CA PRO A 90 0.87 3.33 -2.14
C PRO A 90 2.02 3.48 -3.14
N GLY A 91 1.83 2.91 -4.32
CA GLY A 91 2.80 3.03 -5.43
C GLY A 91 3.75 1.83 -5.59
N GLY A 92 3.54 0.73 -4.85
CA GLY A 92 4.32 -0.49 -5.04
C GLY A 92 4.06 -1.14 -6.41
N PRO A 93 5.09 -1.30 -7.29
CA PRO A 93 4.97 -2.06 -8.52
C PRO A 93 4.92 -3.56 -8.21
N ILE A 94 4.31 -4.36 -9.07
CA ILE A 94 4.20 -5.80 -8.86
C ILE A 94 4.62 -6.64 -10.09
N VAL A 95 4.56 -6.08 -11.28
CA VAL A 95 4.86 -6.84 -12.51
C VAL A 95 6.32 -7.25 -12.53
N GLU A 96 7.25 -6.35 -12.23
CA GLU A 96 8.68 -6.68 -12.13
C GLU A 96 9.03 -7.55 -10.92
N GLN A 97 8.13 -7.60 -9.92
CA GLN A 97 8.25 -8.43 -8.71
C GLN A 97 7.46 -9.75 -8.81
N ALA A 98 7.17 -10.21 -10.02
CA ALA A 98 6.33 -11.38 -10.27
C ALA A 98 6.75 -12.63 -9.48
N GLU A 99 8.06 -12.89 -9.32
CA GLU A 99 8.55 -14.03 -8.52
C GLU A 99 8.15 -13.93 -7.03
N SER A 100 8.18 -12.74 -6.45
CA SER A 100 7.73 -12.50 -5.08
C SER A 100 6.21 -12.63 -4.95
N ALA A 101 5.47 -12.12 -5.93
CA ALA A 101 4.02 -12.27 -5.98
C ALA A 101 3.59 -13.75 -6.11
N VAL A 102 4.32 -14.52 -6.91
CA VAL A 102 4.12 -15.97 -7.05
C VAL A 102 4.33 -16.69 -5.71
N LYS A 103 5.38 -16.37 -4.97
CA LYS A 103 5.62 -16.97 -3.63
C LYS A 103 4.48 -16.71 -2.66
N LEU A 104 3.90 -15.51 -2.66
CA LEU A 104 2.75 -15.17 -1.82
C LEU A 104 1.48 -15.93 -2.20
N ALA A 105 1.33 -16.28 -3.48
CA ALA A 105 0.17 -17.00 -4.00
C ALA A 105 0.45 -18.51 -4.20
N GLU A 106 1.66 -19.00 -3.95
CA GLU A 106 2.13 -20.36 -4.28
C GLU A 106 1.12 -21.46 -3.91
N PRO A 107 0.51 -21.49 -2.71
CA PRO A 107 -0.45 -22.52 -2.37
C PRO A 107 -1.72 -22.54 -3.22
N LEU A 108 -1.96 -21.51 -4.02
CA LEU A 108 -3.16 -21.34 -4.86
C LEU A 108 -2.86 -21.54 -6.35
N LEU A 109 -1.60 -21.46 -6.78
CA LEU A 109 -1.23 -21.45 -8.19
C LEU A 109 -1.35 -22.81 -8.89
N ASP A 110 -1.81 -23.84 -8.22
CA ASP A 110 -2.19 -25.10 -8.88
C ASP A 110 -3.47 -24.92 -9.72
N ASP A 111 -4.42 -24.13 -9.23
CA ASP A 111 -5.77 -24.01 -9.78
C ASP A 111 -6.26 -22.56 -9.95
N HIS A 112 -5.51 -21.55 -9.49
CA HIS A 112 -5.84 -20.13 -9.66
C HIS A 112 -4.80 -19.42 -10.53
N ASP A 113 -5.27 -18.58 -11.44
CA ASP A 113 -4.42 -17.64 -12.18
C ASP A 113 -4.05 -16.45 -11.27
N LEU A 114 -2.92 -15.77 -11.58
CA LEU A 114 -2.46 -14.60 -10.87
C LEU A 114 -2.37 -13.41 -11.84
N LEU A 115 -3.16 -12.38 -11.62
CA LEU A 115 -3.19 -11.16 -12.42
C LEU A 115 -2.39 -10.05 -11.72
N LEU A 116 -1.21 -9.76 -12.23
CA LEU A 116 -0.34 -8.70 -11.76
C LEU A 116 -0.61 -7.43 -12.56
N ILE A 117 -0.92 -6.32 -11.89
CA ILE A 117 -1.16 -5.03 -12.52
C ILE A 117 -0.34 -3.99 -11.77
N ASP A 118 0.57 -3.31 -12.46
CA ASP A 118 1.20 -2.13 -11.89
C ASP A 118 0.18 -1.00 -11.82
N PRO A 119 -0.05 -0.38 -10.66
CA PRO A 119 -0.89 0.81 -10.58
C PRO A 119 -0.43 1.91 -11.52
N ARG A 120 -1.38 2.73 -12.03
CA ARG A 120 -1.04 3.92 -12.82
C ARG A 120 0.00 4.77 -12.11
N GLY A 121 1.00 5.26 -12.81
CA GLY A 121 2.01 6.15 -12.26
C GLY A 121 3.17 5.46 -11.52
N THR A 122 3.26 4.13 -11.58
CA THR A 122 4.38 3.40 -10.97
C THR A 122 4.87 2.23 -11.82
N GLY A 123 6.06 1.72 -11.53
CA GLY A 123 6.65 0.57 -12.18
C GLY A 123 6.67 0.72 -13.70
N LEU A 124 6.04 -0.23 -14.39
CA LEU A 124 5.93 -0.21 -15.84
C LEU A 124 4.69 0.55 -16.36
N SER A 125 3.83 1.04 -15.47
CA SER A 125 2.57 1.74 -15.79
C SER A 125 2.72 3.26 -15.81
N SER A 126 3.53 3.78 -16.73
CA SER A 126 3.77 5.22 -16.91
C SER A 126 4.18 5.93 -15.61
N PRO A 127 5.34 5.58 -15.05
CA PRO A 127 5.77 6.08 -13.73
C PRO A 127 5.75 7.59 -13.67
N LEU A 128 5.30 8.12 -12.52
CA LEU A 128 5.26 9.54 -12.24
C LEU A 128 6.67 10.09 -12.02
N ASP A 129 6.97 11.19 -12.64
CA ASP A 129 8.19 11.97 -12.38
C ASP A 129 7.85 13.30 -11.74
N CYS A 130 8.00 13.38 -10.43
CA CYS A 130 7.93 14.64 -9.68
C CYS A 130 9.27 15.39 -9.64
N GLY A 131 10.31 14.89 -10.32
CA GLY A 131 11.67 15.46 -10.27
C GLY A 131 12.29 15.36 -8.88
N LEU A 132 11.78 14.46 -8.07
CA LEU A 132 12.34 14.10 -6.78
C LEU A 132 13.53 13.18 -7.04
N GLY A 133 14.70 13.51 -6.50
CA GLY A 133 15.83 12.57 -6.50
C GLY A 133 15.46 11.31 -5.71
N THR A 134 16.30 10.30 -5.83
CA THR A 134 16.20 9.06 -5.04
C THR A 134 16.60 9.25 -3.57
N GLU A 135 16.80 10.51 -3.12
CA GLU A 135 17.18 10.81 -1.75
C GLU A 135 15.98 10.61 -0.83
N ALA A 136 16.22 9.92 0.28
CA ALA A 136 15.21 9.67 1.29
C ALA A 136 14.81 11.00 1.97
N VAL A 137 13.64 11.50 1.63
CA VAL A 137 13.07 12.73 2.22
C VAL A 137 12.53 12.47 3.64
N GLU A 138 12.35 11.20 4.01
CA GLU A 138 11.71 10.78 5.27
C GLU A 138 12.42 11.30 6.53
N LEU A 139 13.76 11.44 6.47
CA LEU A 139 14.55 11.97 7.59
C LEU A 139 14.90 13.46 7.45
N ASP A 140 14.41 14.10 6.43
CA ASP A 140 14.56 15.54 6.26
C ASP A 140 13.73 16.34 7.28
N THR A 141 13.92 17.66 7.30
CA THR A 141 13.04 18.51 8.10
C THR A 141 11.61 18.46 7.57
N ARG A 142 10.62 18.58 8.45
CA ARG A 142 9.20 18.61 8.03
C ARG A 142 8.92 19.69 7.00
N ALA A 143 9.60 20.83 7.10
CA ALA A 143 9.49 21.92 6.10
C ALA A 143 9.92 21.44 4.72
N ARG A 144 11.04 20.69 4.62
CA ARG A 144 11.54 20.16 3.36
C ARG A 144 10.62 19.09 2.79
N GLN A 145 10.10 18.19 3.64
CA GLN A 145 9.11 17.19 3.23
C GLN A 145 7.86 17.82 2.60
N ARG A 146 7.32 18.86 3.24
CA ARG A 146 6.18 19.61 2.73
C ARG A 146 6.49 20.31 1.41
N GLU A 147 7.66 20.95 1.29
CA GLU A 147 8.12 21.59 0.06
C GLU A 147 8.21 20.59 -1.11
N VAL A 148 8.72 19.40 -0.87
CA VAL A 148 8.83 18.34 -1.88
C VAL A 148 7.46 17.89 -2.37
N VAL A 149 6.50 17.71 -1.47
CA VAL A 149 5.12 17.34 -1.82
C VAL A 149 4.41 18.46 -2.58
N GLU A 150 4.61 19.73 -2.17
CA GLU A 150 4.10 20.91 -2.88
C GLU A 150 4.63 20.98 -4.31
N GLN A 151 5.95 20.87 -4.50
CA GLN A 151 6.60 20.89 -5.82
C GLN A 151 6.10 19.75 -6.73
N CYS A 152 5.87 18.55 -6.16
CA CYS A 152 5.29 17.44 -6.90
C CYS A 152 3.86 17.77 -7.37
N GLY A 153 3.02 18.29 -6.47
CA GLY A 153 1.65 18.71 -6.81
C GLY A 153 1.60 19.79 -7.87
N GLU A 154 2.48 20.81 -7.77
CA GLU A 154 2.59 21.88 -8.77
C GLU A 154 3.01 21.34 -10.15
N ARG A 155 3.99 20.44 -10.20
CA ARG A 155 4.46 19.81 -11.43
C ARG A 155 3.38 18.98 -12.11
N LEU A 156 2.63 18.21 -11.35
CA LEU A 156 1.51 17.44 -11.86
C LEU A 156 0.35 18.33 -12.33
N GLY A 157 0.12 19.45 -11.67
CA GLY A 157 -0.97 20.37 -12.00
C GLY A 157 -2.32 19.67 -12.10
N PRO A 158 -3.08 19.86 -13.21
CA PRO A 158 -4.39 19.22 -13.38
C PRO A 158 -4.34 17.69 -13.46
N HIS A 159 -3.20 17.09 -13.81
CA HIS A 159 -3.03 15.63 -13.88
C HIS A 159 -3.03 14.99 -12.48
N ALA A 160 -2.71 15.75 -11.43
CA ALA A 160 -2.70 15.24 -10.05
C ALA A 160 -4.03 14.55 -9.67
N ALA A 161 -5.17 15.06 -10.14
CA ALA A 161 -6.50 14.49 -9.90
C ALA A 161 -6.71 13.10 -10.52
N GLY A 162 -5.85 12.65 -11.41
CA GLY A 162 -5.91 11.33 -12.03
C GLY A 162 -5.25 10.21 -11.22
N TYR A 163 -4.44 10.55 -10.22
CA TYR A 163 -3.69 9.58 -9.43
C TYR A 163 -4.38 9.34 -8.10
N THR A 164 -5.48 8.59 -8.15
CA THR A 164 -6.33 8.22 -7.02
C THR A 164 -6.54 6.72 -6.96
N SER A 165 -6.91 6.20 -5.79
CA SER A 165 -7.29 4.80 -5.62
C SER A 165 -8.53 4.42 -6.46
N ALA A 166 -9.48 5.36 -6.63
CA ALA A 166 -10.64 5.15 -7.50
C ALA A 166 -10.23 4.92 -8.97
N ALA A 167 -9.33 5.75 -9.48
CA ALA A 167 -8.85 5.63 -10.85
C ALA A 167 -8.02 4.34 -11.05
N THR A 168 -7.22 3.96 -10.05
CA THR A 168 -6.49 2.68 -10.05
C THR A 168 -7.44 1.48 -10.03
N ALA A 169 -8.50 1.53 -9.22
CA ALA A 169 -9.53 0.48 -9.18
C ALA A 169 -10.24 0.32 -10.54
N ASP A 170 -10.56 1.43 -11.20
CA ASP A 170 -11.16 1.42 -12.54
C ASP A 170 -10.19 0.88 -13.62
N ASP A 171 -8.89 1.09 -13.45
CA ASP A 171 -7.88 0.48 -14.32
C ASP A 171 -7.83 -1.04 -14.13
N PHE A 172 -7.86 -1.50 -12.89
CA PHE A 172 -7.83 -2.93 -12.58
C PHE A 172 -9.05 -3.63 -13.16
N ASP A 173 -10.24 -3.01 -13.05
CA ASP A 173 -11.46 -3.58 -13.67
C ASP A 173 -11.40 -3.55 -15.20
N ALA A 174 -10.85 -2.51 -15.79
CA ALA A 174 -10.69 -2.43 -17.23
C ALA A 174 -9.71 -3.51 -17.77
N VAL A 175 -8.64 -3.83 -17.04
CA VAL A 175 -7.73 -4.93 -17.37
C VAL A 175 -8.43 -6.27 -17.21
N ARG A 176 -9.17 -6.50 -16.10
CA ARG A 176 -10.00 -7.69 -15.89
C ARG A 176 -10.98 -7.92 -17.06
N ASP A 177 -11.70 -6.85 -17.45
CA ASP A 177 -12.68 -6.91 -18.54
C ASP A 177 -12.01 -7.19 -19.89
N ARG A 178 -10.90 -6.54 -20.17
CA ARG A 178 -10.10 -6.77 -21.39
C ARG A 178 -9.65 -8.22 -21.53
N LEU A 179 -9.38 -8.90 -20.42
CA LEU A 179 -8.97 -10.31 -20.36
C LEU A 179 -10.17 -11.29 -20.30
N GLY A 180 -11.39 -10.78 -20.24
CA GLY A 180 -12.61 -11.60 -20.14
C GLY A 180 -12.72 -12.35 -18.81
N ILE A 181 -12.06 -11.91 -17.76
CA ILE A 181 -12.08 -12.52 -16.44
C ILE A 181 -13.41 -12.13 -15.76
N PRO A 182 -14.26 -13.09 -15.36
CA PRO A 182 -15.59 -12.75 -14.84
C PRO A 182 -15.52 -12.10 -13.46
N LYS A 183 -14.66 -12.61 -12.56
CA LYS A 183 -14.51 -12.13 -11.19
C LYS A 183 -13.08 -12.28 -10.71
N LEU A 184 -12.69 -11.41 -9.77
CA LEU A 184 -11.38 -11.43 -9.12
C LEU A 184 -11.49 -11.88 -7.66
N VAL A 185 -10.50 -12.61 -7.20
CA VAL A 185 -10.10 -12.70 -5.79
C VAL A 185 -9.20 -11.52 -5.53
N LEU A 186 -9.67 -10.51 -4.81
CA LEU A 186 -8.90 -9.33 -4.48
C LEU A 186 -7.96 -9.65 -3.31
N TYR A 187 -6.67 -9.38 -3.46
CA TYR A 187 -5.69 -9.61 -2.41
C TYR A 187 -4.92 -8.33 -2.12
N GLY A 188 -5.34 -7.60 -1.10
CA GLY A 188 -4.71 -6.35 -0.67
C GLY A 188 -3.69 -6.59 0.43
N LEU A 189 -2.49 -6.01 0.29
CA LEU A 189 -1.45 -5.94 1.29
C LEU A 189 -1.22 -4.47 1.65
N SER A 190 -1.18 -4.09 2.92
CA SER A 190 -0.92 -2.71 3.33
C SER A 190 -1.89 -1.72 2.65
N TYR A 191 -1.41 -0.72 1.91
CA TYR A 191 -2.27 0.15 1.09
C TYR A 191 -3.24 -0.63 0.18
N GLY A 192 -2.88 -1.81 -0.27
CA GLY A 192 -3.80 -2.66 -1.02
C GLY A 192 -5.10 -2.97 -0.26
N THR A 193 -5.07 -2.90 1.07
CA THR A 193 -6.27 -3.09 1.91
C THR A 193 -7.20 -1.86 1.92
N TYR A 194 -6.71 -0.72 1.46
CA TYR A 194 -7.48 0.49 1.16
C TYR A 194 -8.02 0.45 -0.28
N LEU A 195 -7.18 0.07 -1.25
CA LEU A 195 -7.52 0.00 -2.67
C LEU A 195 -8.59 -1.06 -2.98
N MET A 196 -8.45 -2.28 -2.44
CA MET A 196 -9.36 -3.39 -2.78
C MET A 196 -10.79 -3.20 -2.30
N PRO A 197 -11.08 -2.63 -1.12
CA PRO A 197 -12.42 -2.19 -0.74
C PRO A 197 -12.99 -1.13 -1.69
N ILE A 198 -12.20 -0.17 -2.14
CA ILE A 198 -12.63 0.84 -3.12
C ILE A 198 -12.98 0.18 -4.46
N TYR A 199 -12.15 -0.76 -4.93
CA TYR A 199 -12.50 -1.58 -6.09
C TYR A 199 -13.84 -2.31 -5.88
N ALA A 200 -14.02 -2.95 -4.74
CA ALA A 200 -15.21 -3.71 -4.43
C ALA A 200 -16.50 -2.85 -4.38
N GLN A 201 -16.40 -1.61 -3.89
CA GLN A 201 -17.52 -0.64 -3.93
C GLN A 201 -17.85 -0.19 -5.35
N ARG A 202 -16.82 0.03 -6.18
CA ARG A 202 -16.98 0.53 -7.55
C ARG A 202 -17.45 -0.56 -8.51
N HIS A 203 -16.95 -1.78 -8.35
CA HIS A 203 -17.18 -2.93 -9.23
C HIS A 203 -17.71 -4.16 -8.48
N PRO A 204 -18.82 -4.04 -7.71
CA PRO A 204 -19.28 -5.09 -6.79
C PRO A 204 -19.64 -6.41 -7.49
N GLY A 205 -20.04 -6.38 -8.77
CA GLY A 205 -20.40 -7.56 -9.56
C GLY A 205 -19.21 -8.42 -9.99
N THR A 206 -17.97 -7.89 -9.90
CA THR A 206 -16.77 -8.54 -10.41
C THR A 206 -15.86 -9.10 -9.31
N VAL A 207 -16.34 -9.10 -8.06
CA VAL A 207 -15.61 -9.62 -6.90
C VAL A 207 -16.06 -11.03 -6.56
N GLN A 208 -15.12 -11.96 -6.37
CA GLN A 208 -15.37 -13.31 -5.88
C GLN A 208 -15.22 -13.37 -4.36
N SER A 209 -14.09 -12.93 -3.83
CA SER A 209 -13.77 -12.83 -2.42
C SER A 209 -12.64 -11.80 -2.21
N ILE A 210 -12.39 -11.44 -0.95
CA ILE A 210 -11.37 -10.42 -0.62
C ILE A 210 -10.49 -10.96 0.50
N VAL A 211 -9.16 -10.82 0.34
CA VAL A 211 -8.16 -11.01 1.40
C VAL A 211 -7.47 -9.69 1.66
N LEU A 212 -7.45 -9.25 2.91
CA LEU A 212 -6.82 -8.02 3.37
C LEU A 212 -5.78 -8.37 4.44
N SER A 213 -4.52 -8.08 4.18
CA SER A 213 -3.41 -8.40 5.07
C SER A 213 -2.63 -7.15 5.46
N GLY A 214 -2.54 -6.87 6.76
CA GLY A 214 -2.07 -5.57 7.26
C GLY A 214 -3.10 -4.49 6.92
N ALA A 215 -4.28 -4.57 7.54
CA ALA A 215 -5.47 -3.85 7.07
C ALA A 215 -5.82 -2.62 7.91
N TYR A 216 -6.29 -1.58 7.22
CA TYR A 216 -6.93 -0.41 7.82
C TYR A 216 -8.23 -0.05 7.06
N PRO A 217 -9.20 0.60 7.72
CA PRO A 217 -10.47 0.97 7.10
C PRO A 217 -10.29 2.11 6.09
N ILE A 218 -11.26 2.30 5.20
CA ILE A 218 -11.27 3.46 4.29
C ILE A 218 -11.28 4.77 5.10
N ASP A 219 -12.09 4.82 6.16
CA ASP A 219 -12.18 5.98 7.06
C ASP A 219 -11.29 5.75 8.30
N PHE A 220 -9.97 5.75 8.10
CA PHE A 220 -9.03 5.65 9.21
C PHE A 220 -8.77 7.01 9.88
N ASP A 221 -8.22 6.97 11.10
CA ASP A 221 -7.93 8.16 11.88
C ASP A 221 -6.84 9.03 11.22
N PRO A 222 -7.15 10.28 10.82
CA PRO A 222 -6.20 11.14 10.14
C PRO A 222 -4.98 11.57 10.98
N LEU A 223 -5.00 11.35 12.29
CA LEU A 223 -3.88 11.58 13.20
C LEU A 223 -3.15 10.29 13.58
N SER A 224 -3.55 9.14 13.03
CA SER A 224 -2.91 7.84 13.25
C SER A 224 -2.72 7.44 14.72
N ARG A 225 -3.64 7.86 15.62
CA ARG A 225 -3.61 7.54 17.07
C ARG A 225 -3.55 6.04 17.36
N PRO A 226 -4.31 5.17 16.64
CA PRO A 226 -4.18 3.72 16.83
C PRO A 226 -2.77 3.20 16.57
N SER A 227 -2.05 3.75 15.60
CA SER A 227 -0.66 3.39 15.28
C SER A 227 0.30 3.80 16.38
N ALA A 228 0.15 5.02 16.93
CA ALA A 228 0.96 5.48 18.07
C ALA A 228 0.79 4.58 19.31
N GLN A 229 -0.45 4.20 19.61
CA GLN A 229 -0.75 3.27 20.72
C GLN A 229 -0.20 1.88 20.45
N ALA A 230 -0.23 1.40 19.20
CA ALA A 230 0.25 0.09 18.83
C ALA A 230 1.77 -0.07 18.99
N VAL A 231 2.57 0.99 18.83
CA VAL A 231 4.00 0.97 19.13
C VAL A 231 4.22 0.58 20.60
N SER A 232 3.54 1.25 21.55
CA SER A 232 3.65 0.93 22.97
C SER A 232 3.20 -0.50 23.26
N LEU A 233 2.13 -0.94 22.63
CA LEU A 233 1.61 -2.30 22.79
C LEU A 233 2.58 -3.36 22.24
N SER A 234 3.25 -3.08 21.11
CA SER A 234 4.23 -4.00 20.53
C SER A 234 5.47 -4.14 21.42
N LEU A 235 5.99 -3.04 22.00
CA LEU A 235 7.07 -3.09 22.99
C LEU A 235 6.69 -3.92 24.20
N HIS A 236 5.51 -3.70 24.75
CA HIS A 236 5.01 -4.47 25.90
C HIS A 236 4.96 -5.97 25.55
N ARG A 237 4.35 -6.33 24.42
CA ARG A 237 4.18 -7.72 23.98
C ARG A 237 5.52 -8.45 23.74
N ILE A 238 6.49 -7.80 23.09
CA ILE A 238 7.78 -8.45 22.82
C ILE A 238 8.58 -8.69 24.11
N CYS A 239 8.54 -7.76 25.07
CA CYS A 239 9.16 -7.93 26.36
C CYS A 239 8.51 -9.07 27.16
N ASP A 240 7.20 -9.06 27.28
CA ASP A 240 6.45 -10.06 28.03
C ASP A 240 6.59 -11.47 27.47
N ARG A 241 6.63 -11.62 26.14
CA ARG A 241 6.74 -12.92 25.48
C ARG A 241 8.16 -13.46 25.49
N SER A 242 9.15 -12.61 25.24
CA SER A 242 10.56 -13.01 25.23
C SER A 242 11.13 -13.25 26.63
N LYS A 243 10.58 -12.62 27.67
CA LYS A 243 11.11 -12.59 29.04
C LYS A 243 12.53 -11.97 29.14
N GLN A 244 12.92 -11.17 28.16
CA GLN A 244 14.22 -10.49 28.13
C GLN A 244 14.15 -9.05 28.69
N CYS A 245 12.96 -8.51 28.84
CA CYS A 245 12.68 -7.18 29.38
C CYS A 245 11.30 -7.17 30.07
N ASP A 246 11.02 -6.09 30.75
CA ASP A 246 9.71 -5.81 31.35
C ASP A 246 8.96 -4.83 30.43
N GLY A 247 7.71 -5.15 30.07
CA GLY A 247 6.94 -4.39 29.11
C GLY A 247 6.58 -2.98 29.56
N ASP A 248 6.18 -2.83 30.83
CA ASP A 248 5.83 -1.53 31.39
C ASP A 248 7.07 -0.62 31.46
N THR A 249 8.23 -1.18 31.86
CA THR A 249 9.50 -0.45 31.88
C THR A 249 9.90 -0.01 30.47
N ALA A 250 9.78 -0.86 29.47
CA ALA A 250 10.15 -0.52 28.09
C ALA A 250 9.29 0.63 27.53
N VAL A 251 7.99 0.66 27.83
CA VAL A 251 7.08 1.74 27.45
C VAL A 251 7.40 3.02 28.22
N ALA A 252 7.73 2.92 29.51
CA ALA A 252 8.13 4.08 30.31
C ALA A 252 9.47 4.68 29.83
N ASP A 253 10.45 3.84 29.50
CA ASP A 253 11.73 4.25 28.93
C ASP A 253 11.56 4.93 27.56
N LEU A 254 10.63 4.44 26.72
CA LEU A 254 10.27 5.11 25.48
C LEU A 254 9.72 6.51 25.75
N ALA A 255 8.71 6.63 26.62
CA ALA A 255 8.11 7.92 26.95
C ALA A 255 9.15 8.91 27.51
N ALA A 256 10.00 8.49 28.44
CA ALA A 256 11.07 9.33 28.99
C ALA A 256 12.09 9.77 27.93
N THR A 257 12.43 8.90 26.97
CA THR A 257 13.31 9.23 25.85
C THR A 257 12.66 10.26 24.93
N MET A 258 11.37 10.11 24.60
CA MET A 258 10.62 11.07 23.78
C MET A 258 10.51 12.44 24.47
N ASP A 259 10.21 12.48 25.77
CA ASP A 259 10.15 13.72 26.57
C ASP A 259 11.52 14.43 26.59
N ARG A 260 12.60 13.69 26.75
CA ARG A 260 13.97 14.25 26.68
C ARG A 260 14.23 14.87 25.31
N LEU A 261 13.95 14.16 24.21
CA LEU A 261 14.22 14.64 22.86
C LEU A 261 13.35 15.84 22.45
N ARG A 262 12.17 15.98 23.02
CA ARG A 262 11.28 17.14 22.80
C ARG A 262 11.92 18.43 23.27
N THR A 263 12.65 18.38 24.39
CA THR A 263 13.29 19.55 25.00
C THR A 263 14.77 19.65 24.66
N ASN A 264 15.44 18.54 24.39
CA ASN A 264 16.89 18.42 24.26
C ASN A 264 17.24 17.43 23.11
N PRO A 265 17.07 17.80 21.83
CA PRO A 265 17.44 16.95 20.71
C PRO A 265 18.90 16.50 20.76
N LEU A 266 19.18 15.28 20.31
CA LEU A 266 20.52 14.71 20.24
C LEU A 266 21.13 14.88 18.85
N THR A 267 22.41 15.20 18.78
CA THR A 267 23.16 15.13 17.53
C THR A 267 23.89 13.79 17.45
N LEU A 268 23.52 12.96 16.50
CA LEU A 268 24.14 11.66 16.20
C LEU A 268 24.78 11.76 14.82
N ASP A 269 26.12 11.83 14.80
CA ASP A 269 26.89 12.15 13.58
C ASP A 269 26.36 13.43 12.90
N SER A 270 25.74 13.32 11.73
CA SER A 270 25.12 14.46 11.00
C SER A 270 23.61 14.58 11.23
N LEU A 271 22.97 13.64 11.94
CA LEU A 271 21.54 13.62 12.17
C LEU A 271 21.19 14.34 13.48
N LEU A 272 20.31 15.34 13.40
CA LEU A 272 19.66 15.90 14.59
C LEU A 272 18.44 15.03 14.92
N LEU A 273 18.59 14.16 15.94
CA LEU A 273 17.52 13.29 16.42
C LEU A 273 16.55 14.10 17.30
N THR A 274 15.36 14.33 16.80
CA THR A 274 14.24 14.96 17.50
C THR A 274 13.23 13.91 17.93
N GLU A 275 12.21 14.29 18.74
CA GLU A 275 11.09 13.42 19.05
C GLU A 275 10.44 12.87 17.77
N SER A 276 10.13 13.72 16.78
CA SER A 276 9.48 13.30 15.54
C SER A 276 10.33 12.31 14.73
N LYS A 277 11.64 12.53 14.64
CA LYS A 277 12.54 11.59 13.94
C LYS A 277 12.63 10.25 14.65
N LEU A 278 12.74 10.24 15.99
CA LEU A 278 12.74 8.98 16.73
C LEU A 278 11.37 8.30 16.64
N SER A 279 10.26 9.05 16.67
CA SER A 279 8.90 8.50 16.46
C SER A 279 8.79 7.77 15.14
N SER A 280 9.28 8.36 14.04
CA SER A 280 9.31 7.73 12.70
C SER A 280 10.10 6.42 12.73
N LEU A 281 11.33 6.43 13.25
CA LEU A 281 12.19 5.25 13.29
C LEU A 281 11.62 4.13 14.18
N VAL A 282 11.03 4.49 15.31
CA VAL A 282 10.39 3.51 16.20
C VAL A 282 9.13 2.93 15.56
N PHE A 283 8.32 3.74 14.91
CA PHE A 283 7.15 3.31 14.14
C PHE A 283 7.55 2.34 13.02
N GLU A 284 8.55 2.69 12.21
CA GLU A 284 9.07 1.82 11.14
C GLU A 284 9.61 0.49 11.71
N SER A 285 10.33 0.54 12.85
CA SER A 285 10.84 -0.67 13.49
C SER A 285 9.74 -1.61 13.99
N ALA A 286 8.56 -1.07 14.33
CA ALA A 286 7.38 -1.79 14.78
C ALA A 286 6.40 -2.10 13.63
N SER A 287 6.87 -2.11 12.39
CA SER A 287 6.05 -2.34 11.18
C SER A 287 6.59 -3.49 10.35
N GLY A 288 7.54 -3.26 9.46
CA GLY A 288 7.97 -4.21 8.44
C GLY A 288 8.86 -5.35 8.94
N GLY A 289 8.74 -6.53 8.30
CA GLY A 289 9.66 -7.66 8.47
C GLY A 289 9.61 -8.41 9.81
N ILE A 290 8.78 -7.99 10.75
CA ILE A 290 8.68 -8.61 12.08
C ILE A 290 8.03 -10.00 11.95
N GLY A 291 8.70 -11.02 12.48
CA GLY A 291 8.24 -12.40 12.44
C GLY A 291 8.52 -13.13 11.13
N TRP A 292 9.12 -12.47 10.11
CA TRP A 292 9.55 -13.16 8.87
C TRP A 292 10.78 -14.05 9.11
N ASP A 293 11.64 -13.67 10.04
CA ASP A 293 12.66 -14.51 10.65
C ASP A 293 12.66 -14.25 12.16
N PRO A 294 11.91 -15.03 12.95
CA PRO A 294 11.77 -14.79 14.38
C PRO A 294 13.07 -15.01 15.16
N ALA A 295 14.06 -15.71 14.60
CA ALA A 295 15.37 -15.90 15.20
C ALA A 295 16.32 -14.72 14.96
N ALA A 296 16.08 -13.92 13.92
CA ALA A 296 16.86 -12.75 13.62
C ALA A 296 16.52 -11.61 14.59
N LEU A 297 17.57 -10.93 15.08
CA LEU A 297 17.40 -9.74 15.90
C LEU A 297 17.06 -8.54 15.03
N THR A 298 15.80 -8.11 15.09
CA THR A 298 15.30 -6.93 14.35
C THR A 298 15.56 -5.63 15.13
N PRO A 299 15.48 -4.44 14.51
CA PRO A 299 15.53 -3.17 15.23
C PRO A 299 14.52 -3.10 16.38
N LEU A 300 13.28 -3.56 16.19
CA LEU A 300 12.30 -3.64 17.28
C LEU A 300 12.80 -4.48 18.46
N GLY A 301 13.46 -5.61 18.19
CA GLY A 301 14.03 -6.47 19.24
C GLY A 301 15.20 -5.85 19.99
N THR A 302 15.90 -4.86 19.42
CA THR A 302 16.99 -4.14 20.10
C THR A 302 16.51 -2.92 20.89
N LEU A 303 15.33 -2.40 20.55
CA LEU A 303 14.82 -1.13 21.03
C LEU A 303 14.67 -1.06 22.56
N PRO A 304 14.12 -2.06 23.29
CA PRO A 304 13.99 -1.99 24.74
C PRO A 304 15.33 -1.76 25.46
N ALA A 305 16.38 -2.48 25.06
CA ALA A 305 17.73 -2.32 25.64
C ALA A 305 18.36 -0.97 25.29
N ALA A 306 18.13 -0.46 24.08
CA ALA A 306 18.61 0.85 23.66
C ALA A 306 17.96 1.98 24.45
N LEU A 307 16.65 1.94 24.64
CA LEU A 307 15.92 2.92 25.45
C LEU A 307 16.33 2.89 26.91
N HIS A 308 16.50 1.70 27.48
CA HIS A 308 16.89 1.51 28.86
C HIS A 308 18.28 2.12 29.20
N LYS A 309 19.22 2.01 28.27
CA LYS A 309 20.51 2.69 28.37
C LYS A 309 20.40 4.20 28.21
N ALA A 310 19.60 4.64 27.22
CA ALA A 310 19.44 6.06 26.91
C ALA A 310 18.84 6.86 28.07
N VAL A 311 17.88 6.33 28.84
CA VAL A 311 17.31 6.99 30.02
C VAL A 311 18.33 7.06 31.20
N ARG A 312 19.39 6.25 31.15
CA ARG A 312 20.53 6.29 32.12
C ARG A 312 21.71 7.14 31.64
N GLY A 313 21.56 7.81 30.49
CA GLY A 313 22.59 8.70 29.93
C GLY A 313 23.60 8.05 29.00
N ASP A 314 23.39 6.78 28.61
CA ASP A 314 24.20 6.09 27.60
C ASP A 314 23.42 5.98 26.30
N ASP A 315 23.67 6.90 25.36
CA ASP A 315 23.01 6.97 24.08
C ASP A 315 23.62 6.06 22.97
N SER A 316 24.68 5.30 23.31
CA SER A 316 25.42 4.49 22.33
C SER A 316 24.51 3.46 21.60
N ALA A 317 23.69 2.72 22.37
CA ALA A 317 22.77 1.74 21.79
C ALA A 317 21.61 2.38 21.03
N LEU A 318 21.17 3.58 21.43
CA LEU A 318 20.18 4.35 20.69
C LEU A 318 20.75 4.83 19.34
N ALA A 319 22.00 5.23 19.30
CA ALA A 319 22.69 5.60 18.05
C ALA A 319 22.77 4.40 17.07
N GLU A 320 23.10 3.21 17.56
CA GLU A 320 23.12 1.98 16.74
C GLU A 320 21.71 1.62 16.25
N PHE A 321 20.68 1.75 17.10
CA PHE A 321 19.28 1.56 16.66
C PHE A 321 18.90 2.52 15.53
N VAL A 322 19.20 3.82 15.70
CA VAL A 322 18.93 4.84 14.68
C VAL A 322 19.61 4.47 13.37
N LYS A 323 20.90 4.12 13.40
CA LYS A 323 21.67 3.72 12.23
C LYS A 323 21.10 2.49 11.53
N ALA A 324 20.61 1.50 12.30
CA ALA A 324 20.03 0.27 11.76
C ALA A 324 18.63 0.46 11.16
N THR A 325 17.92 1.53 11.54
CA THR A 325 16.53 1.76 11.15
C THR A 325 16.41 2.82 10.04
N VAL A 326 17.43 3.63 9.80
CA VAL A 326 17.44 4.62 8.73
C VAL A 326 17.21 3.92 7.38
N PRO A 327 16.18 4.29 6.60
CA PRO A 327 15.90 3.68 5.30
C PRO A 327 17.11 3.83 4.35
N SER A 328 17.51 2.75 3.71
CA SER A 328 18.58 2.75 2.71
C SER A 328 17.97 2.86 1.32
N GLY A 329 17.64 4.06 0.88
CA GLY A 329 17.19 4.36 -0.48
C GLY A 329 15.69 4.59 -0.62
N GLY A 330 15.33 5.61 -1.41
CA GLY A 330 13.95 5.93 -1.76
C GLY A 330 13.43 5.02 -2.85
N GLY A 331 12.24 4.48 -2.68
CA GLY A 331 11.41 3.97 -3.74
C GLY A 331 10.81 5.12 -4.56
N ASP A 332 10.06 4.78 -5.63
CA ASP A 332 9.29 5.78 -6.40
C ASP A 332 8.13 6.32 -5.53
N ALA A 333 8.41 7.39 -4.79
CA ALA A 333 7.48 7.97 -3.84
C ALA A 333 6.38 8.83 -4.51
N ALA A 334 6.51 9.15 -5.81
CA ALA A 334 5.65 10.15 -6.46
C ALA A 334 4.18 9.72 -6.49
N LEU A 335 3.89 8.46 -6.86
CA LEU A 335 2.52 7.96 -6.80
C LEU A 335 2.03 7.89 -5.36
N GLY A 336 2.87 7.48 -4.43
CA GLY A 336 2.56 7.45 -3.00
C GLY A 336 2.08 8.81 -2.50
N MET A 337 2.82 9.88 -2.78
CA MET A 337 2.46 11.24 -2.41
C MET A 337 1.12 11.68 -3.05
N ALA A 338 0.93 11.38 -4.34
CA ALA A 338 -0.30 11.76 -5.03
C ALA A 338 -1.53 11.06 -4.42
N VAL A 339 -1.46 9.76 -4.17
CA VAL A 339 -2.54 8.97 -3.56
C VAL A 339 -2.81 9.43 -2.12
N VAL A 340 -1.77 9.55 -1.30
CA VAL A 340 -1.90 10.03 0.08
C VAL A 340 -2.58 11.40 0.10
N CYS A 341 -2.13 12.34 -0.73
CA CYS A 341 -2.66 13.70 -0.73
C CYS A 341 -4.04 13.81 -1.36
N ASN A 342 -4.41 12.97 -2.32
CA ASN A 342 -5.74 12.96 -2.91
C ASN A 342 -6.77 12.21 -2.05
N ASP A 343 -6.41 11.03 -1.51
CA ASP A 343 -7.39 10.06 -1.02
C ASP A 343 -7.48 9.94 0.50
N TYR A 344 -6.33 10.04 1.21
CA TYR A 344 -6.31 9.78 2.65
C TYR A 344 -7.06 10.83 3.45
N ALA A 345 -7.66 10.41 4.55
CA ALA A 345 -8.30 11.31 5.49
C ALA A 345 -7.31 12.37 6.01
N LYS A 346 -7.76 13.61 6.13
CA LYS A 346 -6.97 14.74 6.63
C LYS A 346 -7.57 15.26 7.93
N ALA A 347 -6.74 15.84 8.79
CA ALA A 347 -7.19 16.57 9.97
C ALA A 347 -7.84 17.93 9.65
N TRP A 348 -8.09 18.21 8.38
CA TRP A 348 -8.84 19.37 7.86
C TRP A 348 -9.75 18.96 6.70
N SER A 349 -10.80 19.75 6.46
CA SER A 349 -11.67 19.49 5.31
C SER A 349 -10.90 19.72 4.01
N PRO A 350 -11.00 18.82 3.01
CA PRO A 350 -10.41 19.00 1.68
C PRO A 350 -10.85 20.30 0.98
N ASP A 351 -12.06 20.79 1.28
CA ASP A 351 -12.63 22.01 0.68
C ASP A 351 -12.06 23.31 1.28
N LEU A 352 -11.28 23.20 2.38
CA LEU A 352 -10.68 24.40 2.97
C LEU A 352 -9.63 25.01 2.05
N PRO A 353 -9.66 26.35 1.88
CA PRO A 353 -8.57 27.06 1.24
C PRO A 353 -7.22 26.72 1.88
N ILE A 354 -6.18 26.57 1.08
CA ILE A 354 -4.82 26.21 1.53
C ILE A 354 -4.40 27.08 2.74
N ALA A 355 -4.63 28.38 2.69
CA ALA A 355 -4.27 29.32 3.76
C ALA A 355 -4.95 29.03 5.13
N GLN A 356 -6.02 28.22 5.16
CA GLN A 356 -6.74 27.87 6.38
C GLN A 356 -6.42 26.47 6.91
N ARG A 357 -5.79 25.61 6.11
CA ARG A 357 -5.49 24.21 6.44
C ARG A 357 -4.58 24.09 7.67
N ASP A 358 -3.53 24.94 7.74
CA ASP A 358 -2.59 24.93 8.86
C ASP A 358 -3.27 25.26 10.21
N SER A 359 -4.20 26.21 10.21
CA SER A 359 -4.96 26.54 11.43
C SER A 359 -5.89 25.39 11.85
N ALA A 360 -6.57 24.76 10.88
CA ALA A 360 -7.45 23.62 11.15
C ALA A 360 -6.67 22.41 11.69
N TYR A 361 -5.53 22.11 11.09
CA TYR A 361 -4.63 21.04 11.53
C TYR A 361 -4.14 21.27 12.97
N ARG A 362 -3.62 22.47 13.27
CA ARG A 362 -3.17 22.79 14.63
C ARG A 362 -4.31 22.73 15.65
N GLN A 363 -5.51 23.12 15.27
CA GLN A 363 -6.69 22.96 16.12
C GLN A 363 -6.99 21.49 16.39
N ALA A 364 -6.92 20.61 15.37
CA ALA A 364 -7.13 19.18 15.53
C ALA A 364 -6.10 18.56 16.49
N LEU A 365 -4.80 18.90 16.33
CA LEU A 365 -3.76 18.45 17.25
C LEU A 365 -3.98 18.94 18.68
N SER A 366 -4.35 20.21 18.87
CA SER A 366 -4.57 20.78 20.20
C SER A 366 -5.82 20.25 20.92
N ALA A 367 -6.74 19.65 20.16
CA ALA A 367 -7.96 19.03 20.71
C ALA A 367 -7.74 17.60 21.23
N THR A 368 -6.54 17.02 21.01
CA THR A 368 -6.22 15.67 21.48
C THR A 368 -6.02 15.62 22.99
N ALA A 369 -6.51 14.54 23.60
CA ALA A 369 -6.36 14.34 25.04
C ALA A 369 -4.98 13.70 25.38
N PRO A 370 -4.46 13.91 26.59
CA PRO A 370 -3.25 13.24 27.06
C PRO A 370 -3.38 11.70 26.95
N GLY A 371 -2.35 11.04 26.45
CA GLY A 371 -2.29 9.58 26.31
C GLY A 371 -2.93 9.02 25.03
N GLU A 372 -3.59 9.82 24.20
CA GLU A 372 -4.12 9.34 22.91
C GLU A 372 -3.03 8.84 21.95
N PHE A 373 -1.80 9.33 22.12
CA PHE A 373 -0.63 8.92 21.33
C PHE A 373 0.33 8.00 22.10
N GLY A 374 -0.13 7.31 23.16
CA GLY A 374 0.72 6.42 23.94
C GLY A 374 1.92 7.14 24.56
N ALA A 375 3.13 6.71 24.20
CA ALA A 375 4.40 7.28 24.70
C ALA A 375 4.84 8.57 24.00
N PHE A 376 4.12 9.05 22.98
CA PHE A 376 4.48 10.20 22.16
C PHE A 376 3.63 11.43 22.47
N SER A 377 4.15 12.62 22.10
CA SER A 377 3.25 13.77 21.93
C SER A 377 2.52 13.69 20.58
N ALA A 378 1.34 14.32 20.50
CA ALA A 378 0.60 14.40 19.24
C ALA A 378 1.46 14.98 18.10
N ALA A 379 2.11 16.11 18.34
CA ALA A 379 2.97 16.76 17.34
C ALA A 379 4.24 15.96 17.03
N GLY A 380 4.79 15.23 18.01
CA GLY A 380 5.97 14.40 17.84
C GLY A 380 5.68 13.19 16.97
N PHE A 381 4.60 12.47 17.22
CA PHE A 381 4.22 11.30 16.43
C PHE A 381 3.77 11.70 15.02
N ASP A 382 2.79 12.59 14.92
CA ASP A 382 2.21 13.00 13.64
C ASP A 382 3.25 13.70 12.74
N GLY A 383 4.15 14.51 13.33
CA GLY A 383 5.27 15.12 12.59
C GLY A 383 6.36 14.15 12.14
N GLY A 384 6.36 12.91 12.64
CA GLY A 384 7.24 11.82 12.23
C GLY A 384 6.70 10.97 11.07
N LEU A 385 5.40 11.05 10.78
CA LEU A 385 4.79 10.25 9.70
C LEU A 385 5.13 10.82 8.33
N SER A 386 5.62 9.97 7.43
CA SER A 386 5.96 10.35 6.05
C SER A 386 4.73 10.47 5.14
N ASP A 387 3.63 9.81 5.48
CA ASP A 387 2.40 9.69 4.70
C ASP A 387 1.17 10.28 5.41
N GLY A 388 1.38 11.09 6.45
CA GLY A 388 0.31 11.61 7.28
C GLY A 388 0.51 13.07 7.70
N GLY A 389 -0.28 13.46 8.69
CA GLY A 389 -0.19 14.78 9.29
C GLY A 389 -0.39 15.91 8.30
N ASP A 390 0.49 16.89 8.37
CA ASP A 390 0.43 18.11 7.59
C ASP A 390 1.15 18.07 6.23
N ILE A 391 1.62 16.90 5.80
CA ILE A 391 2.47 16.78 4.60
C ILE A 391 1.78 17.26 3.32
N CYS A 392 0.47 17.04 3.20
CA CYS A 392 -0.34 17.41 2.03
C CYS A 392 -0.93 18.81 2.10
N MET A 393 -0.47 19.66 3.03
CA MET A 393 -1.10 20.95 3.32
C MET A 393 -1.16 21.89 2.11
N GLN A 394 -0.16 21.82 1.26
CA GLN A 394 -0.04 22.64 0.04
C GLN A 394 -0.48 21.90 -1.24
N TRP A 395 -0.98 20.66 -1.12
CA TRP A 395 -1.39 19.91 -2.31
C TRP A 395 -2.52 20.59 -3.07
N PRO A 396 -2.38 20.86 -4.40
CA PRO A 396 -3.30 21.70 -5.14
C PRO A 396 -4.64 21.02 -5.44
N SER A 397 -4.66 19.69 -5.54
CA SER A 397 -5.88 18.93 -5.85
C SER A 397 -6.61 18.55 -4.58
N SER A 398 -7.93 18.71 -4.59
CA SER A 398 -8.78 18.14 -3.55
C SER A 398 -9.11 16.65 -3.76
N GLY A 399 -8.59 16.06 -4.87
CA GLY A 399 -8.95 14.72 -5.29
C GLY A 399 -10.44 14.56 -5.62
N SER A 400 -10.80 13.57 -6.41
CA SER A 400 -12.19 13.11 -6.42
C SER A 400 -12.44 12.40 -5.10
N ALA A 401 -13.37 12.88 -4.30
CA ALA A 401 -13.83 12.10 -3.15
C ALA A 401 -14.10 10.67 -3.61
N GLN A 402 -13.57 9.68 -2.87
CA GLN A 402 -13.90 8.28 -3.18
C GLN A 402 -15.41 8.16 -3.12
N PRO A 403 -16.10 7.71 -4.17
CA PRO A 403 -17.55 7.61 -4.12
C PRO A 403 -17.92 6.51 -3.12
N HIS A 404 -18.30 6.89 -1.94
CA HIS A 404 -18.86 6.00 -0.89
C HIS A 404 -20.31 5.59 -1.17
N SER A 405 -20.82 5.81 -2.39
CA SER A 405 -22.23 5.71 -2.72
C SER A 405 -22.77 4.27 -2.78
N ASN A 406 -21.91 3.29 -2.98
CA ASN A 406 -22.29 1.88 -2.97
C ASN A 406 -21.77 1.24 -1.67
N GLY A 407 -22.63 0.55 -0.93
CA GLY A 407 -22.18 -0.28 0.19
C GLY A 407 -21.21 -1.37 -0.26
N MET A 408 -20.45 -1.92 0.68
CA MET A 408 -19.57 -3.06 0.40
C MET A 408 -20.38 -4.26 -0.13
N PRO A 409 -19.89 -5.01 -1.14
CA PRO A 409 -20.57 -6.18 -1.64
C PRO A 409 -20.67 -7.27 -0.57
N ASP A 410 -21.71 -8.11 -0.66
CA ASP A 410 -21.92 -9.25 0.23
C ASP A 410 -21.10 -10.47 -0.23
N VAL A 411 -19.79 -10.35 -0.17
CA VAL A 411 -18.81 -11.38 -0.53
C VAL A 411 -18.01 -11.82 0.70
N PRO A 412 -17.42 -13.03 0.69
CA PRO A 412 -16.52 -13.46 1.77
C PRO A 412 -15.28 -12.58 1.86
N VAL A 413 -14.89 -12.19 3.08
CA VAL A 413 -13.70 -11.37 3.34
C VAL A 413 -12.88 -11.97 4.47
N LEU A 414 -11.58 -12.11 4.27
CA LEU A 414 -10.60 -12.45 5.30
C LEU A 414 -9.73 -11.24 5.58
N VAL A 415 -9.64 -10.84 6.85
CA VAL A 415 -8.78 -9.74 7.30
C VAL A 415 -7.75 -10.28 8.26
N LEU A 416 -6.48 -10.03 7.99
CA LEU A 416 -5.33 -10.50 8.76
C LEU A 416 -4.54 -9.29 9.27
N SER A 417 -4.20 -9.26 10.56
CA SER A 417 -3.29 -8.27 11.14
C SER A 417 -2.24 -8.98 11.98
N GLY A 418 -0.97 -8.58 11.84
CA GLY A 418 0.05 -8.98 12.80
C GLY A 418 -0.16 -8.26 14.14
N ASP A 419 -0.01 -8.96 15.24
CA ASP A 419 -0.29 -8.36 16.55
C ASP A 419 0.85 -7.47 17.09
N LEU A 420 1.97 -7.40 16.36
CA LEU A 420 3.08 -6.47 16.59
C LEU A 420 3.13 -5.36 15.53
N ASP A 421 2.10 -5.26 14.68
CA ASP A 421 2.03 -4.25 13.62
C ASP A 421 1.59 -2.90 14.18
N ALA A 422 2.47 -1.91 14.12
CA ALA A 422 2.13 -0.53 14.46
C ALA A 422 1.57 0.26 13.26
N ASN A 423 1.85 -0.15 12.02
CA ASN A 423 1.37 0.53 10.83
C ASN A 423 -0.13 0.33 10.63
N THR A 424 -0.56 -0.93 10.64
CA THR A 424 -1.97 -1.31 10.49
C THR A 424 -2.39 -2.24 11.64
N PRO A 425 -2.49 -1.68 12.86
CA PRO A 425 -2.69 -2.49 14.05
C PRO A 425 -4.02 -3.25 14.06
N ASP A 426 -4.13 -4.23 14.95
CA ASP A 426 -5.33 -5.03 15.16
C ASP A 426 -6.62 -4.21 15.26
N THR A 427 -6.56 -3.02 15.86
CA THR A 427 -7.69 -2.09 15.95
C THR A 427 -8.16 -1.63 14.59
N ASN A 428 -7.23 -1.28 13.70
CA ASN A 428 -7.53 -0.91 12.32
C ASN A 428 -8.03 -2.10 11.51
N GLY A 429 -7.42 -3.27 11.68
CA GLY A 429 -7.88 -4.51 11.04
C GLY A 429 -9.31 -4.90 11.41
N ARG A 430 -9.70 -4.73 12.69
CA ARG A 430 -11.08 -4.94 13.15
C ARG A 430 -12.06 -3.95 12.54
N LEU A 431 -11.67 -2.68 12.42
CA LEU A 431 -12.48 -1.65 11.76
C LEU A 431 -12.61 -1.94 10.25
N ALA A 432 -11.53 -2.38 9.60
CA ALA A 432 -11.57 -2.80 8.21
C ALA A 432 -12.53 -3.99 8.01
N ALA A 433 -12.49 -4.99 8.88
CA ALA A 433 -13.42 -6.12 8.85
C ALA A 433 -14.88 -5.69 9.06
N ALA A 434 -15.12 -4.75 9.98
CA ALA A 434 -16.47 -4.26 10.28
C ALA A 434 -17.17 -3.56 9.09
N GLN A 435 -16.44 -3.17 8.06
CA GLN A 435 -17.02 -2.61 6.83
C GLN A 435 -17.78 -3.66 6.00
N PHE A 436 -17.56 -4.96 6.24
CA PHE A 436 -18.11 -6.05 5.46
C PHE A 436 -19.02 -6.94 6.30
N ARG A 437 -20.15 -7.37 5.72
CA ARG A 437 -21.11 -8.26 6.41
C ARG A 437 -20.60 -9.68 6.63
N ARG A 438 -19.69 -10.17 5.79
CA ARG A 438 -19.17 -11.54 5.79
C ARG A 438 -17.65 -11.56 5.98
N ALA A 439 -17.15 -10.71 6.88
CA ALA A 439 -15.72 -10.70 7.20
C ALA A 439 -15.38 -11.62 8.38
N THR A 440 -14.24 -12.29 8.26
CA THR A 440 -13.54 -12.95 9.37
C THR A 440 -12.25 -12.18 9.64
N PHE A 441 -12.07 -11.73 10.88
CA PHE A 441 -10.83 -11.09 11.34
C PHE A 441 -9.96 -12.10 12.07
N VAL A 442 -8.66 -12.11 11.74
CA VAL A 442 -7.65 -12.97 12.36
C VAL A 442 -6.45 -12.12 12.79
N SER A 443 -6.15 -12.13 14.09
CA SER A 443 -4.91 -11.57 14.63
C SER A 443 -3.81 -12.64 14.59
N VAL A 444 -2.68 -12.34 13.98
CA VAL A 444 -1.56 -13.28 13.81
C VAL A 444 -0.50 -12.95 14.86
N PRO A 445 -0.24 -13.83 15.83
CA PRO A 445 0.68 -13.56 16.92
C PRO A 445 2.14 -13.45 16.44
N ASN A 446 2.93 -12.65 17.15
CA ASN A 446 4.38 -12.50 16.96
C ASN A 446 4.82 -12.03 15.56
N THR A 447 3.91 -11.44 14.79
CA THR A 447 4.20 -10.88 13.47
C THR A 447 3.85 -9.40 13.41
N GLY A 448 4.57 -8.67 12.56
CA GLY A 448 4.30 -7.28 12.25
C GLY A 448 3.47 -7.10 10.99
N HIS A 449 3.79 -6.05 10.24
CA HIS A 449 3.08 -5.66 9.04
C HIS A 449 3.11 -6.74 7.96
N VAL A 450 1.95 -7.12 7.44
CA VAL A 450 1.78 -8.14 6.40
C VAL A 450 2.31 -9.52 6.86
N PRO A 451 1.57 -10.27 7.69
CA PRO A 451 2.07 -11.49 8.34
C PRO A 451 2.29 -12.69 7.41
N GLY A 452 1.88 -12.63 6.13
CA GLY A 452 1.97 -13.75 5.17
C GLY A 452 3.33 -14.41 5.03
N PRO A 453 4.47 -13.68 5.01
CA PRO A 453 5.80 -14.25 4.87
C PRO A 453 6.37 -14.97 6.10
N GLU A 454 5.60 -15.18 7.18
CA GLU A 454 6.08 -15.95 8.33
C GLU A 454 6.53 -17.37 7.91
N PRO A 455 7.62 -17.91 8.51
CA PRO A 455 8.34 -19.03 7.93
C PRO A 455 7.64 -20.38 8.05
N SER A 456 6.60 -20.52 8.89
CA SER A 456 5.89 -21.79 9.05
C SER A 456 4.93 -22.10 7.90
N GLY A 457 4.59 -21.08 7.06
CA GLY A 457 3.59 -21.18 6.01
C GLY A 457 2.15 -21.29 6.51
N CYS A 458 1.91 -21.15 7.82
CA CYS A 458 0.59 -21.22 8.41
C CYS A 458 -0.35 -20.17 7.86
N VAL A 459 0.10 -18.90 7.80
CA VAL A 459 -0.71 -17.78 7.34
C VAL A 459 -1.08 -17.95 5.87
N LEU A 460 -0.13 -18.31 5.00
CA LEU A 460 -0.43 -18.60 3.59
C LEU A 460 -1.38 -19.80 3.44
N GLY A 461 -1.27 -20.81 4.32
CA GLY A 461 -2.20 -21.93 4.37
C GLY A 461 -3.63 -21.51 4.75
N VAL A 462 -3.80 -20.60 5.70
CA VAL A 462 -5.09 -20.00 6.08
C VAL A 462 -5.69 -19.22 4.91
N ILE A 463 -4.88 -18.39 4.25
CA ILE A 463 -5.30 -17.62 3.06
C ILE A 463 -5.76 -18.56 1.94
N ALA A 464 -4.96 -19.59 1.62
CA ALA A 464 -5.27 -20.53 0.56
C ALA A 464 -6.56 -21.33 0.84
N ARG A 465 -6.77 -21.74 2.08
CA ARG A 465 -8.01 -22.40 2.49
C ARG A 465 -9.21 -21.45 2.35
N PHE A 466 -9.07 -20.21 2.83
CA PHE A 466 -10.13 -19.21 2.69
C PHE A 466 -10.50 -18.94 1.23
N VAL A 467 -9.53 -18.77 0.35
CA VAL A 467 -9.79 -18.53 -1.07
C VAL A 467 -10.56 -19.69 -1.72
N ARG A 468 -10.24 -20.95 -1.36
CA ARG A 468 -10.89 -22.13 -1.92
C ARG A 468 -12.25 -22.45 -1.30
N THR A 469 -12.42 -22.20 0.01
CA THR A 469 -13.58 -22.68 0.77
C THR A 469 -14.45 -21.57 1.35
N THR A 470 -13.98 -20.32 1.30
CA THR A 470 -14.58 -19.16 1.98
C THR A 470 -14.67 -19.29 3.52
N SER A 471 -13.92 -20.23 4.10
CA SER A 471 -13.79 -20.45 5.53
C SER A 471 -12.37 -20.18 6.01
N ALA A 472 -12.24 -19.58 7.19
CA ALA A 472 -10.98 -19.38 7.90
C ALA A 472 -10.92 -20.26 9.16
N ASP A 473 -11.47 -21.46 9.10
CA ASP A 473 -11.42 -22.44 10.20
C ASP A 473 -10.00 -23.02 10.35
N ASP A 474 -9.74 -23.67 11.51
CA ASP A 474 -8.47 -24.30 11.84
C ASP A 474 -7.29 -23.29 11.88
N LEU A 475 -7.34 -22.42 12.86
CA LEU A 475 -6.29 -21.43 13.14
C LEU A 475 -5.22 -21.93 14.14
N ALA A 476 -5.27 -23.20 14.57
CA ALA A 476 -4.39 -23.75 15.61
C ALA A 476 -2.89 -23.70 15.25
N CYS A 477 -2.55 -23.58 13.97
CA CYS A 477 -1.16 -23.40 13.56
C CYS A 477 -0.59 -22.04 13.98
N LEU A 478 -1.43 -20.99 14.12
CA LEU A 478 -1.00 -19.65 14.52
C LEU A 478 -0.40 -19.63 15.94
N ASP A 479 -0.93 -20.45 16.85
CA ASP A 479 -0.43 -20.54 18.23
C ASP A 479 1.02 -21.06 18.32
N ARG A 480 1.55 -21.60 17.24
CA ARG A 480 2.92 -22.12 17.15
C ARG A 480 3.93 -21.12 16.57
N ILE A 481 3.49 -19.94 16.15
CA ILE A 481 4.39 -18.88 15.66
C ILE A 481 5.22 -18.37 16.87
N PRO A 482 6.55 -18.55 16.85
CA PRO A 482 7.37 -18.24 18.01
C PRO A 482 7.52 -16.73 18.24
N PRO A 483 7.78 -16.27 19.48
CA PRO A 483 8.18 -14.91 19.76
C PRO A 483 9.45 -14.51 18.99
N ILE A 484 9.57 -13.23 18.65
CA ILE A 484 10.77 -12.68 18.00
C ILE A 484 11.94 -12.59 19.00
N ALA A 485 13.15 -12.57 18.47
CA ALA A 485 14.37 -12.35 19.27
C ALA A 485 14.38 -10.93 19.85
N VAL A 486 14.74 -10.80 21.14
CA VAL A 486 14.84 -9.53 21.87
C VAL A 486 16.16 -9.48 22.64
N THR A 487 16.84 -8.34 22.59
CA THR A 487 18.05 -8.11 23.39
C THR A 487 17.70 -8.01 24.89
N ALA A 488 18.39 -8.77 25.73
CA ALA A 488 18.17 -8.73 27.17
C ALA A 488 18.47 -7.34 27.75
N VAL A 489 17.55 -6.84 28.56
CA VAL A 489 17.77 -5.64 29.36
C VAL A 489 18.46 -6.07 30.64
N THR A 490 19.71 -5.61 30.81
CA THR A 490 20.53 -5.82 32.03
C THR A 490 20.59 -4.54 32.84
N ASN A 491 20.35 -4.64 34.15
CA ASN A 491 20.42 -3.52 35.09
C ASN A 491 21.86 -2.96 35.25
#